data_c3824d811bde7b71345d38cfe9eb7246
#
_entry.id   c3824d811bde7b71345d38cfe9eb7246
#
_cell.length_a   1.000
_cell.length_b   1.000
_cell.length_c   1.000
_cell.angle_alpha   90.00
_cell.angle_beta   90.00
_cell.angle_gamma   90.00
#
_symmetry.space_group_name_H-M   'P 1'
#
loop_
_entity.id
_entity.type
_entity.pdbx_description
1 polymer ?
#
loop_
_entity_poly.entity_id
_entity_poly.type
_entity_poly.pdbx_seq_one_letter_code
_entity_poly.pdbx_strand_id
1 'polypeptide(L)'
;FSMGADPAKVGRAIGILAEKTGIYGMIGGQTVDVELTGKAVPREKLDFIYRLKTGALLEASMMIGAVLAGATVEEIKEVETMASEVGLAFQIQDDILDVTSTQEELGKPVLSDEKNEKTTYVTLEGLEKAKRDVKEISDRAAGRLAGLPGKNEFLYNIIEMLVNRKN
;
A
#
# COMPACT_ATOMS: atom_id res chain seq x y z
N PHE A 1 -18.95 5.83 -18.99
CA PHE A 1 -19.77 5.57 -20.19
C PHE A 1 -20.07 6.87 -20.95
N SER A 2 -20.54 7.94 -20.30
CA SER A 2 -20.90 9.21 -20.95
C SER A 2 -19.73 9.94 -21.63
N MET A 3 -18.49 9.61 -21.30
CA MET A 3 -17.26 10.20 -21.86
C MET A 3 -16.68 9.38 -23.03
N GLY A 4 -17.39 8.40 -23.55
CA GLY A 4 -16.93 7.56 -24.66
C GLY A 4 -15.86 6.52 -24.31
N ALA A 5 -15.66 6.23 -23.00
CA ALA A 5 -14.75 5.18 -22.58
C ALA A 5 -15.25 3.79 -23.02
N ASP A 6 -14.31 2.89 -23.34
CA ASP A 6 -14.62 1.51 -23.70
C ASP A 6 -15.39 0.79 -22.57
N PRO A 7 -16.63 0.34 -22.80
CA PRO A 7 -17.46 -0.31 -21.78
C PRO A 7 -16.81 -1.56 -21.15
N ALA A 8 -16.02 -2.31 -21.90
CA ALA A 8 -15.33 -3.50 -21.40
C ALA A 8 -14.24 -3.12 -20.39
N LYS A 9 -13.44 -2.08 -20.68
CA LYS A 9 -12.44 -1.55 -19.76
C LYS A 9 -13.08 -0.96 -18.49
N VAL A 10 -14.18 -0.21 -18.65
CA VAL A 10 -14.92 0.36 -17.51
C VAL A 10 -15.49 -0.75 -16.64
N GLY A 11 -16.11 -1.78 -17.23
CA GLY A 11 -16.64 -2.94 -16.50
C GLY A 11 -15.55 -3.65 -15.70
N ARG A 12 -14.38 -3.87 -16.31
CA ARG A 12 -13.23 -4.48 -15.62
C ARG A 12 -12.70 -3.61 -14.47
N ALA A 13 -12.59 -2.30 -14.69
CA ALA A 13 -12.16 -1.35 -13.66
C ALA A 13 -13.11 -1.33 -12.45
N ILE A 14 -14.42 -1.34 -12.69
CA ILE A 14 -15.43 -1.42 -11.63
C ILE A 14 -15.32 -2.76 -10.87
N GLY A 15 -15.10 -3.87 -11.57
CA GLY A 15 -14.89 -5.19 -10.96
C GLY A 15 -13.69 -5.19 -10.01
N ILE A 16 -12.55 -4.66 -10.45
CA ILE A 16 -11.34 -4.50 -9.62
C ILE A 16 -11.64 -3.64 -8.38
N LEU A 17 -12.28 -2.49 -8.57
CA LEU A 17 -12.63 -1.60 -7.47
C LEU A 17 -13.52 -2.31 -6.44
N ALA A 18 -14.58 -2.99 -6.90
CA ALA A 18 -15.52 -3.69 -6.03
C ALA A 18 -14.84 -4.81 -5.23
N GLU A 19 -13.97 -5.59 -5.86
CA GLU A 19 -13.21 -6.66 -5.20
C GLU A 19 -12.25 -6.09 -4.14
N LYS A 20 -11.42 -5.12 -4.53
CA LYS A 20 -10.38 -4.56 -3.65
C LYS A 20 -10.93 -3.68 -2.52
N THR A 21 -12.12 -3.10 -2.67
CA THR A 21 -12.80 -2.38 -1.58
C THR A 21 -13.66 -3.28 -0.72
N GLY A 22 -14.05 -4.45 -1.19
CA GLY A 22 -14.98 -5.38 -0.53
C GLY A 22 -14.41 -6.11 0.68
N ILE A 23 -15.14 -7.16 1.11
CA ILE A 23 -14.77 -7.98 2.27
C ILE A 23 -13.47 -8.78 2.07
N TYR A 24 -13.08 -9.04 0.84
CA TYR A 24 -11.80 -9.66 0.47
C TYR A 24 -10.68 -8.65 0.22
N GLY A 25 -10.95 -7.38 0.45
CA GLY A 25 -10.05 -6.25 0.29
C GLY A 25 -10.05 -5.34 1.52
N MET A 26 -10.20 -4.03 1.29
CA MET A 26 -10.05 -2.99 2.32
C MET A 26 -11.00 -3.18 3.51
N ILE A 27 -12.28 -3.49 3.28
CA ILE A 27 -13.25 -3.71 4.37
C ILE A 27 -12.82 -4.89 5.24
N GLY A 28 -12.36 -6.00 4.66
CA GLY A 28 -11.86 -7.15 5.42
C GLY A 28 -10.63 -6.82 6.26
N GLY A 29 -9.67 -6.09 5.70
CA GLY A 29 -8.49 -5.61 6.43
C GLY A 29 -8.85 -4.67 7.58
N GLN A 30 -9.75 -3.72 7.35
CA GLN A 30 -10.23 -2.79 8.37
C GLN A 30 -11.00 -3.50 9.48
N THR A 31 -11.81 -4.48 9.15
CA THR A 31 -12.57 -5.27 10.15
C THR A 31 -11.62 -5.97 11.11
N VAL A 32 -10.59 -6.65 10.58
CA VAL A 32 -9.59 -7.34 11.43
C VAL A 32 -8.77 -6.36 12.26
N ASP A 33 -8.41 -5.20 11.72
CA ASP A 33 -7.70 -4.13 12.46
C ASP A 33 -8.53 -3.66 13.67
N VAL A 34 -9.83 -3.41 13.48
CA VAL A 34 -10.74 -3.00 14.57
C VAL A 34 -10.93 -4.10 15.61
N GLU A 35 -11.12 -5.35 15.18
CA GLU A 35 -11.31 -6.49 16.09
C GLU A 35 -10.07 -6.77 16.96
N LEU A 36 -8.88 -6.43 16.47
CA LEU A 36 -7.62 -6.64 17.16
C LEU A 36 -7.10 -5.40 17.89
N THR A 37 -7.84 -4.29 17.88
CA THR A 37 -7.47 -3.08 18.62
C THR A 37 -7.30 -3.39 20.12
N GLY A 38 -6.19 -2.96 20.72
CA GLY A 38 -5.86 -3.21 22.13
C GLY A 38 -5.47 -4.68 22.45
N LYS A 39 -5.14 -5.46 21.42
CA LYS A 39 -4.67 -6.85 21.57
C LYS A 39 -3.30 -7.01 20.92
N ALA A 40 -2.50 -7.96 21.42
CA ALA A 40 -1.28 -8.37 20.73
C ALA A 40 -1.63 -9.01 19.38
N VAL A 41 -1.07 -8.47 18.29
CA VAL A 41 -1.34 -8.92 16.93
C VAL A 41 -0.15 -9.75 16.44
N PRO A 42 -0.33 -11.04 16.10
CA PRO A 42 0.74 -11.84 15.50
C PRO A 42 1.10 -11.33 14.11
N ARG A 43 2.35 -11.53 13.69
CA ARG A 43 2.91 -11.05 12.42
C ARG A 43 2.00 -11.33 11.22
N GLU A 44 1.49 -12.52 11.09
CA GLU A 44 0.62 -12.92 9.97
C GLU A 44 -0.65 -12.07 9.88
N LYS A 45 -1.21 -11.68 11.04
CA LYS A 45 -2.39 -10.81 11.10
C LYS A 45 -2.05 -9.37 10.77
N LEU A 46 -0.88 -8.90 11.21
CA LEU A 46 -0.39 -7.56 10.84
C LEU A 46 -0.17 -7.47 9.33
N ASP A 47 0.49 -8.45 8.73
CA ASP A 47 0.70 -8.50 7.28
C ASP A 47 -0.64 -8.54 6.51
N PHE A 48 -1.63 -9.27 7.02
CA PHE A 48 -2.98 -9.28 6.46
C PHE A 48 -3.63 -7.90 6.50
N ILE A 49 -3.56 -7.21 7.66
CA ILE A 49 -4.11 -5.86 7.83
C ILE A 49 -3.44 -4.89 6.85
N TYR A 50 -2.11 -4.86 6.80
CA TYR A 50 -1.36 -3.94 5.93
C TYR A 50 -1.69 -4.15 4.46
N ARG A 51 -1.70 -5.41 4.02
CA ARG A 51 -2.02 -5.78 2.65
C ARG A 51 -3.43 -5.35 2.27
N LEU A 52 -4.44 -5.59 3.11
CA LEU A 52 -5.82 -5.36 2.73
C LEU A 52 -6.32 -3.96 3.07
N LYS A 53 -6.07 -3.47 4.29
CA LYS A 53 -6.61 -2.17 4.73
C LYS A 53 -6.11 -1.01 3.87
N THR A 54 -4.84 -1.00 3.52
CA THR A 54 -4.21 0.08 2.73
C THR A 54 -3.77 -0.42 1.36
N GLY A 55 -3.09 -1.57 1.31
CA GLY A 55 -2.53 -2.12 0.06
C GLY A 55 -3.59 -2.35 -1.00
N ALA A 56 -4.74 -2.90 -0.66
CA ALA A 56 -5.81 -3.19 -1.62
C ALA A 56 -6.31 -1.95 -2.39
N LEU A 57 -6.34 -0.77 -1.75
CA LEU A 57 -6.74 0.47 -2.44
C LEU A 57 -5.65 0.99 -3.38
N LEU A 58 -4.39 0.83 -3.03
CA LEU A 58 -3.26 1.14 -3.91
C LEU A 58 -3.24 0.20 -5.11
N GLU A 59 -3.43 -1.10 -4.88
CA GLU A 59 -3.58 -2.11 -5.94
C GLU A 59 -4.73 -1.73 -6.87
N ALA A 60 -5.92 -1.43 -6.34
CA ALA A 60 -7.07 -1.02 -7.14
C ALA A 60 -6.76 0.19 -8.01
N SER A 61 -6.16 1.22 -7.44
CA SER A 61 -5.86 2.48 -8.14
C SER A 61 -4.90 2.26 -9.31
N MET A 62 -3.82 1.53 -9.10
CA MET A 62 -2.82 1.25 -10.12
C MET A 62 -3.34 0.28 -11.19
N MET A 63 -4.04 -0.80 -10.79
CA MET A 63 -4.64 -1.76 -11.72
C MET A 63 -5.69 -1.12 -12.61
N ILE A 64 -6.55 -0.25 -12.06
CA ILE A 64 -7.56 0.48 -12.83
C ILE A 64 -6.88 1.38 -13.86
N GLY A 65 -5.84 2.10 -13.47
CA GLY A 65 -5.05 2.90 -14.40
C GLY A 65 -4.49 2.08 -15.56
N ALA A 66 -3.89 0.92 -15.26
CA ALA A 66 -3.37 0.00 -16.26
C ALA A 66 -4.46 -0.54 -17.20
N VAL A 67 -5.62 -0.95 -16.67
CA VAL A 67 -6.77 -1.41 -17.47
C VAL A 67 -7.25 -0.34 -18.43
N LEU A 68 -7.42 0.89 -17.96
CA LEU A 68 -7.88 2.01 -18.79
C LEU A 68 -6.86 2.37 -19.86
N ALA A 69 -5.58 2.28 -19.56
CA ALA A 69 -4.48 2.46 -20.52
C ALA A 69 -4.42 1.34 -21.58
N GLY A 70 -5.07 0.19 -21.34
CA GLY A 70 -5.10 -0.92 -22.28
C GLY A 70 -3.95 -1.93 -22.07
N ALA A 71 -3.43 -2.01 -20.86
CA ALA A 71 -2.42 -2.99 -20.48
C ALA A 71 -2.92 -4.44 -20.65
N THR A 72 -2.00 -5.36 -20.93
CA THR A 72 -2.28 -6.79 -20.99
C THR A 72 -2.62 -7.38 -19.62
N VAL A 73 -3.07 -8.62 -19.58
CA VAL A 73 -3.36 -9.31 -18.31
C VAL A 73 -2.10 -9.48 -17.47
N GLU A 74 -0.99 -9.80 -18.12
CA GLU A 74 0.32 -9.99 -17.51
C GLU A 74 0.85 -8.69 -16.90
N GLU A 75 0.74 -7.58 -17.66
CA GLU A 75 1.13 -6.25 -17.19
C GLU A 75 0.28 -5.79 -15.99
N ILE A 76 -1.04 -6.05 -16.02
CA ILE A 76 -1.93 -5.71 -14.89
C ILE A 76 -1.56 -6.52 -13.64
N LYS A 77 -1.19 -7.80 -13.79
CA LYS A 77 -0.74 -8.63 -12.68
C LYS A 77 0.60 -8.14 -12.10
N GLU A 78 1.51 -7.68 -12.96
CA GLU A 78 2.78 -7.10 -12.51
C GLU A 78 2.55 -5.78 -11.79
N VAL A 79 1.62 -4.93 -12.28
CA VAL A 79 1.18 -3.70 -11.61
C VAL A 79 0.55 -4.02 -10.24
N GLU A 80 -0.27 -5.04 -10.12
CA GLU A 80 -0.85 -5.49 -8.85
C GLU A 80 0.25 -5.85 -7.84
N THR A 81 1.22 -6.65 -8.28
CA THR A 81 2.35 -7.07 -7.43
C THR A 81 3.19 -5.87 -6.97
N MET A 82 3.51 -4.97 -7.90
CA MET A 82 4.22 -3.72 -7.61
C MET A 82 3.44 -2.86 -6.59
N ALA A 83 2.14 -2.67 -6.81
CA ALA A 83 1.29 -1.87 -5.93
C ALA A 83 1.19 -2.46 -4.52
N SER A 84 1.15 -3.79 -4.40
CA SER A 84 1.19 -4.50 -3.12
C SER A 84 2.51 -4.24 -2.37
N GLU A 85 3.65 -4.29 -3.07
CA GLU A 85 4.97 -3.96 -2.50
C GLU A 85 5.01 -2.48 -2.03
N VAL A 86 4.54 -1.54 -2.85
CA VAL A 86 4.44 -0.12 -2.47
C VAL A 86 3.57 0.08 -1.24
N GLY A 87 2.41 -0.59 -1.18
CA GLY A 87 1.49 -0.52 -0.05
C GLY A 87 2.12 -1.02 1.25
N LEU A 88 2.86 -2.12 1.19
CA LEU A 88 3.58 -2.67 2.34
C LEU A 88 4.70 -1.72 2.80
N ALA A 89 5.54 -1.25 1.89
CA ALA A 89 6.59 -0.29 2.21
C ALA A 89 6.02 0.99 2.83
N PHE A 90 4.91 1.49 2.30
CA PHE A 90 4.20 2.66 2.83
C PHE A 90 3.75 2.47 4.29
N GLN A 91 3.19 1.31 4.63
CA GLN A 91 2.74 1.02 6.00
C GLN A 91 3.91 0.87 6.97
N ILE A 92 4.98 0.17 6.57
CA ILE A 92 6.18 0.06 7.40
C ILE A 92 6.83 1.43 7.60
N GLN A 93 6.85 2.28 6.57
CA GLN A 93 7.37 3.64 6.67
C GLN A 93 6.52 4.52 7.61
N ASP A 94 5.19 4.33 7.62
CA ASP A 94 4.29 5.02 8.57
C ASP A 94 4.63 4.65 10.02
N ASP A 95 4.86 3.38 10.30
CA ASP A 95 5.29 2.90 11.61
C ASP A 95 6.67 3.44 12.02
N ILE A 96 7.61 3.54 11.07
CA ILE A 96 8.93 4.15 11.31
C ILE A 96 8.76 5.62 11.67
N LEU A 97 7.94 6.35 10.93
CA LEU A 97 7.72 7.77 11.17
C LEU A 97 7.03 8.03 12.51
N ASP A 98 6.10 7.17 12.93
CA ASP A 98 5.43 7.31 14.23
C ASP A 98 6.43 7.29 15.41
N VAL A 99 7.54 6.56 15.29
CA VAL A 99 8.56 6.45 16.36
C VAL A 99 9.80 7.34 16.16
N THR A 100 10.01 7.91 14.95
CA THR A 100 11.23 8.67 14.65
C THR A 100 11.02 10.15 14.39
N SER A 101 9.80 10.56 14.03
CA SER A 101 9.49 11.97 13.70
C SER A 101 9.05 12.76 14.93
N THR A 102 9.00 14.08 14.77
CA THR A 102 8.41 14.99 15.77
C THR A 102 6.94 15.27 15.43
N GLN A 103 6.18 15.74 16.45
CA GLN A 103 4.78 16.12 16.23
C GLN A 103 4.65 17.28 15.21
N GLU A 104 5.65 18.17 15.16
CA GLU A 104 5.68 19.29 14.21
C GLU A 104 5.85 18.80 12.76
N GLU A 105 6.70 17.77 12.56
CA GLU A 105 6.95 17.18 11.25
C GLU A 105 5.78 16.33 10.75
N LEU A 106 5.14 15.54 11.63
CA LEU A 106 4.06 14.63 11.25
C LEU A 106 2.69 15.33 11.11
N GLY A 107 2.51 16.49 11.76
CA GLY A 107 1.19 17.13 11.84
C GLY A 107 0.15 16.35 12.65
N LYS A 108 0.56 15.22 13.27
CA LYS A 108 -0.24 14.37 14.17
C LYS A 108 0.59 14.02 15.41
N PRO A 109 -0.01 13.59 16.55
CA PRO A 109 0.74 13.14 17.71
C PRO A 109 1.68 11.99 17.35
N VAL A 110 2.94 12.07 17.79
CA VAL A 110 3.90 10.97 17.70
C VAL A 110 3.65 9.93 18.79
N LEU A 111 4.18 8.72 18.61
CA LEU A 111 3.97 7.57 19.50
C LEU A 111 2.47 7.30 19.70
N SER A 112 1.66 7.58 18.68
CA SER A 112 0.22 7.36 18.73
C SER A 112 -0.11 5.87 18.79
N ASP A 113 0.66 5.05 18.10
CA ASP A 113 0.51 3.60 18.11
C ASP A 113 0.91 2.99 19.45
N GLU A 114 1.97 3.49 20.09
CA GLU A 114 2.36 3.08 21.46
C GLU A 114 1.29 3.47 22.50
N LYS A 115 0.76 4.69 22.44
CA LYS A 115 -0.32 5.14 23.33
C LYS A 115 -1.61 4.34 23.18
N ASN A 116 -1.86 3.79 21.99
CA ASN A 116 -3.02 2.95 21.68
C ASN A 116 -2.72 1.46 21.84
N GLU A 117 -1.57 1.09 22.41
CA GLU A 117 -1.13 -0.31 22.57
C GLU A 117 -1.18 -1.11 21.27
N LYS A 118 -0.93 -0.44 20.13
CA LYS A 118 -1.04 -1.05 18.82
C LYS A 118 0.24 -1.79 18.46
N THR A 119 0.10 -3.02 18.01
CA THR A 119 1.21 -3.77 17.41
C THR A 119 1.54 -3.20 16.03
N THR A 120 2.81 -2.84 15.80
CA THR A 120 3.31 -2.31 14.53
C THR A 120 4.45 -3.18 14.00
N TYR A 121 4.87 -2.93 12.76
CA TYR A 121 6.04 -3.61 12.20
C TYR A 121 7.30 -3.33 13.03
N VAL A 122 7.47 -2.09 13.47
CA VAL A 122 8.62 -1.67 14.28
C VAL A 122 8.63 -2.35 15.66
N THR A 123 7.47 -2.53 16.30
CA THR A 123 7.39 -3.24 17.59
C THR A 123 7.70 -4.72 17.49
N LEU A 124 7.39 -5.37 16.34
CA LEU A 124 7.65 -6.79 16.09
C LEU A 124 9.08 -7.06 15.64
N GLU A 125 9.62 -6.25 14.74
CA GLU A 125 10.85 -6.55 14.01
C GLU A 125 12.02 -5.64 14.38
N GLY A 126 11.73 -4.54 15.07
CA GLY A 126 12.70 -3.50 15.41
C GLY A 126 12.94 -2.48 14.29
N LEU A 127 13.32 -1.26 14.69
CA LEU A 127 13.45 -0.11 13.79
C LEU A 127 14.47 -0.32 12.65
N GLU A 128 15.64 -0.88 12.96
CA GLU A 128 16.70 -1.05 11.97
C GLU A 128 16.34 -2.11 10.91
N LYS A 129 15.59 -3.16 11.28
CA LYS A 129 15.07 -4.11 10.31
C LYS A 129 13.97 -3.48 9.47
N ALA A 130 13.04 -2.74 10.07
CA ALA A 130 11.99 -2.03 9.36
C ALA A 130 12.56 -1.12 8.26
N LYS A 131 13.60 -0.32 8.57
CA LYS A 131 14.27 0.55 7.58
C LYS A 131 14.89 -0.24 6.42
N ARG A 132 15.54 -1.37 6.71
CA ARG A 132 16.11 -2.22 5.64
C ARG A 132 15.01 -2.81 4.77
N ASP A 133 13.97 -3.33 5.38
CA ASP A 133 12.87 -3.98 4.67
C ASP A 133 12.12 -2.97 3.77
N VAL A 134 11.86 -1.74 4.24
CA VAL A 134 11.30 -0.66 3.40
C VAL A 134 12.17 -0.44 2.17
N LYS A 135 13.48 -0.30 2.36
CA LYS A 135 14.39 -0.07 1.22
C LYS A 135 14.33 -1.23 0.23
N GLU A 136 14.45 -2.47 0.70
CA GLU A 136 14.45 -3.66 -0.17
C GLU A 136 13.13 -3.83 -0.93
N ILE A 137 11.98 -3.60 -0.25
CA ILE A 137 10.66 -3.69 -0.87
C ILE A 137 10.51 -2.61 -1.94
N SER A 138 10.96 -1.38 -1.64
CA SER A 138 10.88 -0.26 -2.57
C SER A 138 11.76 -0.45 -3.79
N ASP A 139 12.98 -0.94 -3.60
CA ASP A 139 13.90 -1.27 -4.70
C ASP A 139 13.27 -2.34 -5.65
N ARG A 140 12.57 -3.34 -5.10
CA ARG A 140 11.86 -4.33 -5.91
C ARG A 140 10.69 -3.71 -6.67
N ALA A 141 9.86 -2.89 -6.00
CA ALA A 141 8.75 -2.20 -6.66
C ALA A 141 9.22 -1.28 -7.80
N ALA A 142 10.30 -0.53 -7.59
CA ALA A 142 10.92 0.30 -8.61
C ALA A 142 11.45 -0.53 -9.78
N GLY A 143 12.07 -1.68 -9.49
CA GLY A 143 12.54 -2.62 -10.52
C GLY A 143 11.41 -3.17 -11.39
N ARG A 144 10.26 -3.50 -10.79
CA ARG A 144 9.03 -3.92 -11.51
C ARG A 144 8.50 -2.81 -12.40
N LEU A 145 8.41 -1.58 -11.88
CA LEU A 145 7.97 -0.44 -12.66
C LEU A 145 8.87 -0.19 -13.88
N ALA A 146 10.19 -0.31 -13.70
CA ALA A 146 11.15 -0.15 -14.80
C ALA A 146 11.01 -1.24 -15.88
N GLY A 147 10.49 -2.41 -15.55
CA GLY A 147 10.21 -3.51 -16.47
C GLY A 147 8.90 -3.36 -17.26
N LEU A 148 7.99 -2.47 -16.86
CA LEU A 148 6.74 -2.23 -17.55
C LEU A 148 6.97 -1.39 -18.82
N PRO A 149 6.16 -1.59 -19.89
CA PRO A 149 6.25 -0.77 -21.09
C PRO A 149 5.85 0.67 -20.81
N GLY A 150 6.62 1.59 -21.39
CA GLY A 150 6.45 3.03 -21.20
C GLY A 150 7.23 3.56 -20.00
N LYS A 151 7.84 4.72 -20.18
CA LYS A 151 8.52 5.43 -19.09
C LYS A 151 7.55 6.40 -18.46
N ASN A 152 7.25 6.21 -17.19
CA ASN A 152 6.39 7.10 -16.44
C ASN A 152 7.15 7.68 -15.24
N GLU A 153 7.88 8.77 -15.49
CA GLU A 153 8.63 9.48 -14.45
C GLU A 153 7.72 9.97 -13.31
N PHE A 154 6.49 10.35 -13.64
CA PHE A 154 5.52 10.80 -12.63
C PHE A 154 5.14 9.69 -11.65
N LEU A 155 4.85 8.47 -12.15
CA LEU A 155 4.55 7.33 -11.30
C LEU A 155 5.77 6.91 -10.46
N TYR A 156 6.97 6.92 -11.06
CA TYR A 156 8.20 6.66 -10.34
C TYR A 156 8.39 7.66 -9.19
N ASN A 157 8.26 8.95 -9.47
CA ASN A 157 8.39 9.99 -8.46
C ASN A 157 7.34 9.89 -7.34
N ILE A 158 6.09 9.47 -7.66
CA ILE A 158 5.07 9.23 -6.65
C ILE A 158 5.48 8.06 -5.74
N ILE A 159 5.94 6.95 -6.29
CA ILE A 159 6.39 5.78 -5.51
C ILE A 159 7.55 6.17 -4.59
N GLU A 160 8.56 6.86 -5.12
CA GLU A 160 9.67 7.38 -4.34
C GLU A 160 9.20 8.31 -3.21
N MET A 161 8.26 9.20 -3.51
CA MET A 161 7.70 10.14 -2.53
C MET A 161 6.93 9.41 -1.42
N LEU A 162 6.13 8.39 -1.77
CA LEU A 162 5.34 7.62 -0.81
C LEU A 162 6.21 6.84 0.18
N VAL A 163 7.32 6.30 -0.31
CA VAL A 163 8.21 5.47 0.49
C VAL A 163 9.25 6.28 1.26
N ASN A 164 9.80 7.34 0.64
CA ASN A 164 10.86 8.17 1.23
C ASN A 164 10.34 9.43 1.92
N ARG A 165 9.03 9.51 2.17
CA ARG A 165 8.42 10.66 2.86
C ARG A 165 9.04 10.82 4.27
N LYS A 166 9.17 12.09 4.66
CA LYS A 166 9.64 12.48 6.01
C LYS A 166 8.49 12.99 6.90
N ASN A 167 7.32 13.18 6.29
CA ASN A 167 6.10 13.71 6.90
C ASN A 167 4.86 13.30 6.07
#